data_5ce94752e6da2f64927d6c6ff28cc14e
#
_entry.id   5ce94752e6da2f64927d6c6ff28cc14e
#
_cell.length_a   1.000
_cell.length_b   1.000
_cell.length_c   1.000
_cell.angle_alpha   90.00
_cell.angle_beta   90.00
_cell.angle_gamma   90.00
#
_symmetry.space_group_name_H-M   'P 1'
#
loop_
_entity.id
_entity.type
_entity.pdbx_description
1 polymer ?
#
loop_
_entity_poly.entity_id
_entity_poly.type
_entity_poly.pdbx_seq_one_letter_code
_entity_poly.pdbx_strand_id
1 'polypeptide(L)'
;PQGETSALQRVAAACVRDLDMFRAPADAAELARRRKARLSDRQEELLVQWGYPFVMEEFKFHLTLSGPLPEADIAKWSDTIQRLLPDLNEPFIVDQIALCGQREDGRFELLHRYTLAG
;
A
#
# COMPACT_ATOMS: atom_id res chain seq x y z
N PRO A 1 11.98 -2.18 -2.81
CA PRO A 1 12.76 -3.29 -2.25
C PRO A 1 13.50 -4.03 -3.34
N GLN A 2 14.66 -4.57 -3.01
CA GLN A 2 15.42 -5.48 -3.86
C GLN A 2 15.25 -6.90 -3.32
N GLY A 3 15.31 -7.90 -4.21
CA GLY A 3 15.23 -9.30 -3.83
C GLY A 3 13.92 -9.99 -4.24
N GLU A 4 13.71 -11.20 -3.73
CA GLU A 4 12.54 -12.04 -4.03
C GLU A 4 11.30 -11.50 -3.31
N THR A 5 10.34 -11.02 -4.08
CA THR A 5 9.09 -10.42 -3.57
C THR A 5 7.83 -11.16 -4.01
N SER A 6 7.94 -12.28 -4.74
CA SER A 6 6.78 -12.98 -5.29
C SER A 6 5.84 -13.53 -4.21
N ALA A 7 6.40 -14.01 -3.09
CA ALA A 7 5.59 -14.46 -1.95
C ALA A 7 4.75 -13.30 -1.37
N LEU A 8 5.36 -12.12 -1.21
CA LEU A 8 4.67 -10.93 -0.74
C LEU A 8 3.59 -10.46 -1.72
N GLN A 9 3.86 -10.52 -3.02
CA GLN A 9 2.87 -10.21 -4.05
C GLN A 9 1.67 -11.17 -3.99
N ARG A 10 1.92 -12.47 -3.77
CA ARG A 10 0.84 -13.46 -3.59
C ARG A 10 -0.01 -13.17 -2.36
N VAL A 11 0.61 -12.83 -1.23
CA VAL A 11 -0.11 -12.45 0.00
C VAL A 11 -0.96 -11.20 -0.24
N ALA A 12 -0.41 -10.17 -0.85
CA ALA A 12 -1.14 -8.94 -1.17
C ALA A 12 -2.34 -9.21 -2.09
N ALA A 13 -2.14 -10.00 -3.15
CA ALA A 13 -3.22 -10.38 -4.07
C ALA A 13 -4.29 -11.24 -3.38
N ALA A 14 -3.90 -12.16 -2.50
CA ALA A 14 -4.84 -12.95 -1.71
C ALA A 14 -5.67 -12.07 -0.77
N CYS A 15 -5.06 -11.12 -0.07
CA CYS A 15 -5.80 -10.19 0.77
C CYS A 15 -6.85 -9.40 -0.02
N VAL A 16 -6.51 -8.93 -1.22
CA VAL A 16 -7.47 -8.21 -2.08
C VAL A 16 -8.61 -9.13 -2.51
N ARG A 17 -8.29 -10.30 -3.06
CA ARG A 17 -9.28 -11.22 -3.64
C ARG A 17 -10.20 -11.83 -2.58
N ASP A 18 -9.60 -12.31 -1.49
CA ASP A 18 -10.32 -13.14 -0.51
C ASP A 18 -11.11 -12.28 0.50
N LEU A 19 -10.76 -10.98 0.61
CA LEU A 19 -11.47 -10.04 1.48
C LEU A 19 -12.37 -9.06 0.72
N ASP A 20 -12.46 -9.15 -0.61
CA ASP A 20 -13.26 -8.22 -1.43
C ASP A 20 -14.74 -8.19 -1.03
N MET A 21 -15.27 -9.31 -0.54
CA MET A 21 -16.65 -9.41 -0.05
C MET A 21 -16.98 -8.46 1.12
N PHE A 22 -15.96 -8.00 1.83
CA PHE A 22 -16.12 -7.05 2.95
C PHE A 22 -15.89 -5.59 2.53
N ARG A 23 -15.51 -5.36 1.28
CA ARG A 23 -15.20 -4.02 0.79
C ARG A 23 -16.49 -3.22 0.54
N ALA A 24 -16.56 -2.02 1.13
CA ALA A 24 -17.59 -1.06 0.73
C ALA A 24 -17.35 -0.60 -0.73
N PRO A 25 -18.41 -0.52 -1.56
CA PRO A 25 -18.28 0.02 -2.91
C PRO A 25 -17.68 1.44 -2.87
N ALA A 26 -16.73 1.73 -3.77
CA ALA A 26 -16.19 3.07 -3.93
C ALA A 26 -17.29 4.00 -4.47
N ASP A 27 -17.44 5.17 -3.88
CA ASP A 27 -18.34 6.19 -4.38
C ASP A 27 -17.77 6.92 -5.62
N ALA A 28 -18.62 7.68 -6.29
CA ALA A 28 -18.23 8.42 -7.50
C ALA A 28 -17.11 9.43 -7.25
N ALA A 29 -17.06 10.04 -6.06
CA ALA A 29 -16.05 11.02 -5.72
C ALA A 29 -14.67 10.34 -5.52
N GLU A 30 -14.64 9.17 -4.90
CA GLU A 30 -13.42 8.38 -4.75
C GLU A 30 -12.90 7.90 -6.10
N LEU A 31 -13.75 7.34 -6.95
CA LEU A 31 -13.38 6.94 -8.31
C LEU A 31 -12.81 8.11 -9.11
N ALA A 32 -13.46 9.29 -9.08
CA ALA A 32 -12.97 10.48 -9.73
C ALA A 32 -11.60 10.93 -9.19
N ARG A 33 -11.40 10.84 -7.90
CA ARG A 33 -10.11 11.15 -7.24
C ARG A 33 -8.99 10.23 -7.74
N ARG A 34 -9.25 8.91 -7.83
CA ARG A 34 -8.26 7.92 -8.30
C ARG A 34 -7.89 8.15 -9.77
N ARG A 35 -8.88 8.48 -10.61
CA ARG A 35 -8.68 8.74 -12.04
C ARG A 35 -7.85 9.99 -12.36
N LYS A 36 -7.66 10.91 -11.39
CA LYS A 36 -6.74 12.05 -11.57
C LYS A 36 -5.29 11.63 -11.82
N ALA A 37 -4.90 10.42 -11.45
CA ALA A 37 -3.55 9.88 -11.65
C ALA A 37 -3.24 9.43 -13.09
N ARG A 38 -4.15 9.63 -14.06
CA ARG A 38 -4.00 9.18 -15.47
C ARG A 38 -3.66 7.68 -15.52
N LEU A 39 -4.60 6.87 -15.14
CA LEU A 39 -4.45 5.41 -15.09
C LEU A 39 -4.26 4.83 -16.49
N SER A 40 -3.50 3.73 -16.59
CA SER A 40 -3.52 2.88 -17.79
C SER A 40 -4.84 2.13 -17.89
N ASP A 41 -5.13 1.56 -19.07
CA ASP A 41 -6.34 0.74 -19.27
C ASP A 41 -6.40 -0.39 -18.24
N ARG A 42 -5.27 -1.04 -17.97
CA ARG A 42 -5.21 -2.11 -16.97
C ARG A 42 -5.47 -1.63 -15.55
N GLN A 43 -4.93 -0.48 -15.18
CA GLN A 43 -5.17 0.14 -13.87
C GLN A 43 -6.63 0.59 -13.72
N GLU A 44 -7.28 1.04 -14.78
CA GLU A 44 -8.72 1.36 -14.78
C GLU A 44 -9.56 0.09 -14.57
N GLU A 45 -9.23 -1.03 -15.22
CA GLU A 45 -9.88 -2.32 -15.00
C GLU A 45 -9.77 -2.74 -13.52
N LEU A 46 -8.56 -2.68 -12.95
CA LEU A 46 -8.32 -3.02 -11.56
C LEU A 46 -9.06 -2.09 -10.58
N LEU A 47 -9.13 -0.79 -10.89
CA LEU A 47 -9.91 0.18 -10.11
C LEU A 47 -11.41 -0.19 -10.09
N VAL A 48 -11.97 -0.54 -11.25
CA VAL A 48 -13.39 -0.92 -11.36
C VAL A 48 -13.64 -2.24 -10.63
N GLN A 49 -12.77 -3.22 -10.81
CA GLN A 49 -12.92 -4.55 -10.24
C GLN A 49 -12.68 -4.57 -8.73
N TRP A 50 -11.60 -3.96 -8.26
CA TRP A 50 -11.11 -4.08 -6.89
C TRP A 50 -11.17 -2.78 -6.07
N GLY A 51 -11.64 -1.69 -6.64
CA GLY A 51 -11.72 -0.39 -5.97
C GLY A 51 -10.37 0.34 -5.83
N TYR A 52 -9.28 -0.26 -6.32
CA TYR A 52 -7.94 0.35 -6.26
C TYR A 52 -7.10 -0.07 -7.47
N PRO A 53 -6.39 0.88 -8.14
CA PRO A 53 -5.70 0.57 -9.40
C PRO A 53 -4.35 -0.12 -9.25
N PHE A 54 -3.73 -0.06 -8.05
CA PHE A 54 -2.37 -0.60 -7.81
C PHE A 54 -2.44 -1.87 -6.96
N VAL A 55 -3.23 -2.85 -7.42
CA VAL A 55 -3.37 -4.18 -6.83
C VAL A 55 -2.93 -5.26 -7.83
N MET A 56 -2.93 -6.49 -7.42
CA MET A 56 -2.52 -7.65 -8.24
C MET A 56 -1.13 -7.44 -8.85
N GLU A 57 -0.99 -7.53 -10.16
CA GLU A 57 0.27 -7.32 -10.88
C GLU A 57 0.80 -5.87 -10.83
N GLU A 58 -0.06 -4.91 -10.57
CA GLU A 58 0.31 -3.49 -10.39
C GLU A 58 0.77 -3.18 -8.96
N PHE A 59 0.68 -4.14 -8.04
CA PHE A 59 1.14 -3.97 -6.66
C PHE A 59 2.66 -3.83 -6.61
N LYS A 60 3.13 -2.75 -5.96
CA LYS A 60 4.54 -2.52 -5.67
C LYS A 60 4.69 -2.27 -4.18
N PHE A 61 5.36 -3.19 -3.49
CA PHE A 61 5.64 -3.00 -2.07
C PHE A 61 6.48 -1.75 -1.85
N HIS A 62 6.03 -0.91 -0.95
CA HIS A 62 6.75 0.28 -0.50
C HIS A 62 6.33 0.68 0.91
N LEU A 63 7.20 1.42 1.59
CA LEU A 63 6.88 2.06 2.87
C LEU A 63 6.76 3.56 2.63
N THR A 64 5.56 4.10 2.83
CA THR A 64 5.31 5.54 2.69
C THR A 64 5.89 6.29 3.88
N LEU A 65 6.81 7.21 3.63
CA LEU A 65 7.54 7.96 4.66
C LEU A 65 7.00 9.38 4.85
N SER A 66 6.30 9.93 3.86
CA SER A 66 5.71 11.27 3.92
C SER A 66 4.48 11.37 3.04
N GLY A 67 3.68 12.41 3.23
CA GLY A 67 2.72 12.87 2.24
C GLY A 67 3.40 13.56 1.04
N PRO A 68 2.60 14.18 0.13
CA PRO A 68 3.15 14.97 -0.96
C PRO A 68 4.07 16.08 -0.43
N LEU A 69 5.27 16.19 -0.99
CA LEU A 69 6.26 17.20 -0.62
C LEU A 69 6.44 18.19 -1.77
N PRO A 70 6.65 19.49 -1.48
CA PRO A 70 7.15 20.43 -2.46
C PRO A 70 8.52 19.96 -3.00
N GLU A 71 8.78 20.18 -4.29
CA GLU A 71 10.04 19.74 -4.92
C GLU A 71 11.28 20.29 -4.21
N ALA A 72 11.20 21.56 -3.76
CA ALA A 72 12.29 22.20 -3.02
C ALA A 72 12.64 21.51 -1.68
N ASP A 73 11.70 20.76 -1.09
CA ASP A 73 11.92 20.10 0.20
C ASP A 73 12.39 18.63 0.06
N ILE A 74 12.34 18.06 -1.15
CA ILE A 74 12.66 16.63 -1.37
C ILE A 74 14.08 16.30 -0.90
N ALA A 75 15.07 17.11 -1.28
CA ALA A 75 16.47 16.86 -0.91
C ALA A 75 16.66 16.88 0.61
N LYS A 76 16.12 17.88 1.29
CA LYS A 76 16.21 18.01 2.76
C LYS A 76 15.53 16.82 3.47
N TRP A 77 14.37 16.39 2.98
CA TRP A 77 13.66 15.23 3.52
C TRP A 77 14.44 13.93 3.27
N SER A 78 15.00 13.76 2.07
CA SER A 78 15.84 12.60 1.73
C SER A 78 17.02 12.47 2.67
N ASP A 79 17.78 13.55 2.89
CA ASP A 79 18.93 13.57 3.80
C ASP A 79 18.53 13.29 5.25
N THR A 80 17.38 13.81 5.67
CA THR A 80 16.86 13.57 7.02
C THR A 80 16.46 12.12 7.21
N ILE A 81 15.75 11.56 6.26
CA ILE A 81 15.32 10.16 6.27
C ILE A 81 16.52 9.22 6.29
N GLN A 82 17.51 9.44 5.44
CA GLN A 82 18.75 8.62 5.41
C GLN A 82 19.49 8.62 6.74
N ARG A 83 19.45 9.73 7.48
CA ARG A 83 20.09 9.82 8.81
C ARG A 83 19.29 9.17 9.93
N LEU A 84 17.96 9.12 9.80
CA LEU A 84 17.08 8.62 10.84
C LEU A 84 16.69 7.15 10.66
N LEU A 85 16.73 6.65 9.44
CA LEU A 85 16.42 5.26 9.19
C LEU A 85 17.62 4.36 9.56
N PRO A 86 17.35 3.19 10.12
CA PRO A 86 18.37 2.16 10.29
C PRO A 86 18.90 1.72 8.91
N ASP A 87 20.03 1.01 8.93
CA ASP A 87 20.56 0.42 7.69
C ASP A 87 19.51 -0.55 7.11
N LEU A 88 18.94 -0.19 5.96
CA LEU A 88 17.95 -1.00 5.25
C LEU A 88 18.57 -2.02 4.29
N ASN A 89 19.89 -2.21 4.34
CA ASN A 89 20.58 -3.23 3.54
C ASN A 89 20.43 -4.64 4.11
N GLU A 90 20.02 -4.74 5.39
CA GLU A 90 19.71 -6.03 5.99
C GLU A 90 18.41 -6.61 5.43
N PRO A 91 18.35 -7.95 5.22
CA PRO A 91 17.13 -8.60 4.77
C PRO A 91 15.97 -8.34 5.74
N PHE A 92 14.85 -7.86 5.20
CA PHE A 92 13.62 -7.66 5.95
C PHE A 92 12.61 -8.77 5.59
N ILE A 93 12.15 -9.50 6.59
CA ILE A 93 11.17 -10.57 6.42
C ILE A 93 9.80 -10.05 6.80
N VAL A 94 8.83 -10.18 5.88
CA VAL A 94 7.42 -9.94 6.17
C VAL A 94 6.81 -11.26 6.63
N ASP A 95 6.64 -11.42 7.92
CA ASP A 95 6.12 -12.64 8.57
C ASP A 95 4.73 -12.46 9.18
N GLN A 96 4.15 -11.27 9.07
CA GLN A 96 2.85 -10.94 9.64
C GLN A 96 2.05 -10.02 8.74
N ILE A 97 0.72 -10.12 8.82
CA ILE A 97 -0.23 -9.12 8.36
C ILE A 97 -1.00 -8.55 9.54
N ALA A 98 -1.46 -7.32 9.40
CA ALA A 98 -2.17 -6.61 10.45
C ALA A 98 -3.59 -6.26 10.02
N LEU A 99 -4.55 -6.51 10.90
CA LEU A 99 -5.89 -5.93 10.80
C LEU A 99 -5.89 -4.60 11.53
N CYS A 100 -6.25 -3.54 10.83
CA CYS A 100 -6.36 -2.19 11.37
C CYS A 100 -7.80 -1.69 11.28
N GLY A 101 -8.25 -1.00 12.32
CA GLY A 101 -9.51 -0.28 12.34
C GLY A 101 -9.28 1.20 12.10
N GLN A 102 -10.18 1.85 11.38
CA GLN A 102 -10.19 3.30 11.25
C GLN A 102 -11.04 3.92 12.36
N ARG A 103 -10.44 4.83 13.14
CA ARG A 103 -11.11 5.58 14.17
C ARG A 103 -11.92 6.74 13.57
N GLU A 104 -12.82 7.33 14.37
CA GLU A 104 -13.63 8.49 13.97
C GLU A 104 -12.77 9.71 13.56
N ASP A 105 -11.56 9.85 14.15
CA ASP A 105 -10.61 10.90 13.80
C ASP A 105 -9.81 10.62 12.50
N GLY A 106 -10.12 9.52 11.79
CA GLY A 106 -9.49 9.10 10.56
C GLY A 106 -8.15 8.35 10.73
N ARG A 107 -7.65 8.22 11.95
CA ARG A 107 -6.43 7.46 12.23
C ARG A 107 -6.69 5.96 12.23
N PHE A 108 -5.68 5.20 11.85
CA PHE A 108 -5.72 3.75 11.98
C PHE A 108 -5.17 3.30 13.33
N GLU A 109 -5.82 2.31 13.92
CA GLU A 109 -5.33 1.59 15.09
C GLU A 109 -5.17 0.11 14.75
N LEU A 110 -4.13 -0.51 15.32
CA LEU A 110 -3.87 -1.93 15.17
C LEU A 110 -4.86 -2.71 16.04
N LEU A 111 -5.67 -3.56 15.41
CA LEU A 111 -6.60 -4.44 16.10
C LEU A 111 -5.99 -5.82 16.36
N HIS A 112 -5.35 -6.41 15.36
CA HIS A 112 -4.75 -7.74 15.49
C HIS A 112 -3.61 -7.94 14.48
N ARG A 113 -2.66 -8.83 14.84
CA ARG A 113 -1.60 -9.32 13.95
C ARG A 113 -1.78 -10.80 13.72
N TYR A 114 -1.66 -11.22 12.49
CA TYR A 114 -1.70 -12.63 12.08
C TYR A 114 -0.33 -13.03 11.55
N THR A 115 0.26 -14.05 12.12
CA THR A 115 1.50 -14.64 11.61
C THR A 115 1.22 -15.36 10.30
N LEU A 116 2.06 -15.14 9.30
CA LEU A 116 2.01 -15.87 8.04
C LEU A 116 2.66 -17.24 8.27
N ALA A 117 1.89 -18.30 8.03
CA ALA A 117 2.43 -19.65 7.98
C ALA A 117 3.16 -19.82 6.64
N GLY A 118 4.44 -20.19 6.67
CA GLY A 118 5.25 -20.48 5.49
C GLY A 118 4.87 -21.83 4.88
#